data_2b648676361c1d6277374c6319233017
#
_entry.id   2b648676361c1d6277374c6319233017
#
_cell.length_a   1.000
_cell.length_b   1.000
_cell.length_c   1.000
_cell.angle_alpha   90.00
_cell.angle_beta   90.00
_cell.angle_gamma   90.00
#
_symmetry.space_group_name_H-M   'P 1'
#
loop_
_entity.id
_entity.type
_entity.pdbx_description
1 polymer ?
#
loop_
_entity_poly.entity_id
_entity_poly.type
_entity_poly.pdbx_seq_one_letter_code
_entity_poly.pdbx_strand_id
1 'polypeptide(L)'
;CESLISNASGAKNWVFWHHWPDAKLHDYGAGQGLELLTKDAAQQLSSDDFWAFVERLATGRRLVITSDHGYAATGYFPDADGEVAAYLKKTFSSGRSKAGNGETSPFIPPVALHIDSPHGPHLLAVGRRKWRSQGGYPTLTHGGLSLLEVLSPFIELTK
;
A
#
# COMPACT_ATOMS: atom_id res chain seq x y z
N CYS A 1 12.61 -18.44 -4.37
CA CYS A 1 13.56 -17.44 -3.81
C CYS A 1 14.91 -18.06 -3.44
N GLU A 2 14.98 -19.24 -2.83
CA GLU A 2 16.27 -19.89 -2.45
C GLU A 2 17.22 -20.14 -3.62
N SER A 3 16.69 -20.56 -4.77
CA SER A 3 17.50 -20.75 -5.98
C SER A 3 18.12 -19.46 -6.52
N LEU A 4 17.44 -18.32 -6.32
CA LEU A 4 17.94 -17.02 -6.73
C LEU A 4 19.13 -16.58 -5.86
N ILE A 5 19.09 -16.85 -4.55
CA ILE A 5 20.17 -16.51 -3.63
C ILE A 5 21.43 -17.30 -3.97
N SER A 6 21.27 -18.59 -4.30
CA SER A 6 22.40 -19.47 -4.64
C SER A 6 23.09 -19.05 -5.93
N ASN A 7 22.36 -18.42 -6.87
CA ASN A 7 22.88 -18.01 -8.17
C ASN A 7 23.34 -16.54 -8.23
N ALA A 8 23.06 -15.74 -7.23
CA ALA A 8 23.40 -14.32 -7.18
C ALA A 8 24.85 -14.05 -6.70
N SER A 9 25.75 -15.01 -6.91
CA SER A 9 27.15 -14.90 -6.51
C SER A 9 27.85 -13.76 -7.24
N GLY A 10 28.31 -12.75 -6.50
CA GLY A 10 29.13 -11.65 -6.99
C GLY A 10 28.47 -10.29 -7.09
N ALA A 11 27.13 -10.19 -7.04
CA ALA A 11 26.48 -8.89 -6.98
C ALA A 11 26.68 -8.23 -5.60
N LYS A 12 27.13 -6.97 -5.59
CA LYS A 12 27.30 -6.21 -4.34
C LYS A 12 25.98 -5.83 -3.67
N ASN A 13 24.97 -5.55 -4.47
CA ASN A 13 23.63 -5.14 -4.02
C ASN A 13 22.59 -6.08 -4.62
N TRP A 14 21.66 -6.50 -3.80
CA TRP A 14 20.53 -7.34 -4.20
C TRP A 14 19.24 -6.64 -3.85
N VAL A 15 18.24 -6.75 -4.73
CA VAL A 15 16.88 -6.29 -4.48
C VAL A 15 15.95 -7.49 -4.70
N PHE A 16 15.24 -7.89 -3.64
CA PHE A 16 14.18 -8.88 -3.70
C PHE A 16 12.85 -8.18 -3.70
N TRP A 17 12.12 -8.31 -4.79
CA TRP A 17 10.77 -7.79 -4.89
C TRP A 17 9.77 -8.92 -4.73
N HIS A 18 8.82 -8.76 -3.82
CA HIS A 18 7.76 -9.71 -3.60
C HIS A 18 6.41 -9.01 -3.59
N HIS A 19 5.47 -9.48 -4.39
CA HIS A 19 4.14 -8.87 -4.51
C HIS A 19 3.22 -9.14 -3.32
N TRP A 20 3.61 -9.97 -2.38
CA TRP A 20 2.88 -10.13 -1.13
C TRP A 20 3.20 -8.96 -0.19
N PRO A 21 2.20 -8.38 0.54
CA PRO A 21 0.80 -8.82 0.64
C PRO A 21 -0.15 -8.23 -0.41
N ASP A 22 0.30 -7.36 -1.29
CA ASP A 22 -0.54 -6.62 -2.24
C ASP A 22 -1.36 -7.55 -3.15
N ALA A 23 -0.73 -8.59 -3.70
CA ALA A 23 -1.44 -9.58 -4.53
C ALA A 23 -2.62 -10.26 -3.80
N LYS A 24 -2.51 -10.44 -2.48
CA LYS A 24 -3.57 -11.03 -1.66
C LYS A 24 -4.78 -10.11 -1.47
N LEU A 25 -4.58 -8.80 -1.53
CA LEU A 25 -5.68 -7.84 -1.37
C LEU A 25 -6.77 -8.00 -2.42
N HIS A 26 -6.38 -8.37 -3.61
CA HIS A 26 -7.30 -8.58 -4.72
C HIS A 26 -8.09 -9.89 -4.63
N ASP A 27 -7.63 -10.84 -3.81
CA ASP A 27 -8.25 -12.14 -3.63
C ASP A 27 -9.29 -12.15 -2.49
N TYR A 28 -9.30 -11.14 -1.62
CA TYR A 28 -10.20 -11.10 -0.47
C TYR A 28 -11.61 -10.66 -0.86
N GLY A 29 -12.59 -11.34 -0.29
CA GLY A 29 -13.99 -10.95 -0.40
C GLY A 29 -14.26 -9.57 0.19
N ALA A 30 -15.31 -8.92 -0.28
CA ALA A 30 -15.72 -7.60 0.20
C ALA A 30 -15.90 -7.58 1.72
N GLY A 31 -15.29 -6.60 2.39
CA GLY A 31 -15.39 -6.39 3.84
C GLY A 31 -14.43 -7.23 4.70
N GLN A 32 -13.66 -8.13 4.13
CA GLN A 32 -12.76 -9.03 4.88
C GLN A 32 -11.28 -8.58 4.86
N GLY A 33 -10.93 -7.64 4.03
CA GLY A 33 -9.54 -7.36 3.64
C GLY A 33 -8.54 -7.16 4.79
N LEU A 34 -8.81 -6.22 5.71
CA LEU A 34 -7.81 -5.88 6.74
C LEU A 34 -7.63 -7.00 7.76
N GLU A 35 -8.71 -7.61 8.23
CA GLU A 35 -8.62 -8.66 9.24
C GLU A 35 -7.88 -9.89 8.72
N LEU A 36 -8.25 -10.36 7.54
CA LEU A 36 -7.58 -11.49 6.91
C LEU A 36 -6.13 -11.18 6.57
N LEU A 37 -5.85 -9.99 6.00
CA LEU A 37 -4.49 -9.58 5.71
C LEU A 37 -3.62 -9.54 6.97
N THR A 38 -4.14 -8.97 8.07
CA THR A 38 -3.42 -8.90 9.34
C THR A 38 -3.11 -10.29 9.89
N LYS A 39 -4.09 -11.21 9.81
CA LYS A 39 -3.91 -12.59 10.24
C LYS A 39 -2.88 -13.32 9.39
N ASP A 40 -2.98 -13.22 8.07
CA ASP A 40 -2.02 -13.84 7.15
C ASP A 40 -0.61 -13.25 7.35
N ALA A 41 -0.51 -11.93 7.52
CA ALA A 41 0.75 -11.26 7.77
C ALA A 41 1.37 -11.72 9.09
N ALA A 42 0.60 -11.78 10.17
CA ALA A 42 1.08 -12.28 11.46
C ALA A 42 1.59 -13.72 11.34
N GLN A 43 0.85 -14.60 10.65
CA GLN A 43 1.24 -15.98 10.43
C GLN A 43 2.54 -16.11 9.65
N GLN A 44 2.67 -15.39 8.52
CA GLN A 44 3.87 -15.44 7.68
C GLN A 44 5.10 -14.85 8.40
N LEU A 45 4.95 -13.67 8.99
CA LEU A 45 6.04 -12.96 9.64
C LEU A 45 6.46 -13.58 10.99
N SER A 46 5.65 -14.47 11.57
CA SER A 46 5.99 -15.24 12.77
C SER A 46 6.54 -16.62 12.47
N SER A 47 6.62 -17.03 11.21
CA SER A 47 7.07 -18.37 10.85
C SER A 47 8.60 -18.52 10.94
N ASP A 48 9.05 -19.68 11.39
CA ASP A 48 10.47 -20.02 11.46
C ASP A 48 11.11 -20.01 10.07
N ASP A 49 10.39 -20.44 9.05
CA ASP A 49 10.86 -20.43 7.65
C ASP A 49 11.15 -19.01 7.15
N PHE A 50 10.28 -18.05 7.49
CA PHE A 50 10.50 -16.65 7.15
C PHE A 50 11.77 -16.11 7.81
N TRP A 51 11.96 -16.36 9.10
CA TRP A 51 13.12 -15.86 9.81
C TRP A 51 14.41 -16.57 9.43
N ALA A 52 14.37 -17.88 9.16
CA ALA A 52 15.51 -18.60 8.60
C ALA A 52 15.94 -18.02 7.24
N PHE A 53 14.97 -17.64 6.40
CA PHE A 53 15.24 -16.96 5.13
C PHE A 53 15.85 -15.57 5.34
N VAL A 54 15.31 -14.76 6.24
CA VAL A 54 15.82 -13.43 6.60
C VAL A 54 17.26 -13.52 7.12
N GLU A 55 17.55 -14.46 8.02
CA GLU A 55 18.90 -14.68 8.54
C GLU A 55 19.92 -15.05 7.47
N ARG A 56 19.52 -15.91 6.53
CA ARG A 56 20.37 -16.26 5.37
C ARG A 56 20.66 -15.04 4.48
N LEU A 57 19.68 -14.17 4.26
CA LEU A 57 19.85 -12.92 3.53
C LEU A 57 20.77 -11.93 4.25
N ALA A 58 20.68 -11.86 5.57
CA ALA A 58 21.47 -10.95 6.39
C ALA A 58 22.92 -11.41 6.59
N THR A 59 23.24 -12.70 6.37
CA THR A 59 24.58 -13.25 6.64
C THR A 59 25.65 -12.56 5.78
N GLY A 60 26.55 -11.84 6.43
CA GLY A 60 27.64 -11.07 5.81
C GLY A 60 27.16 -9.87 4.99
N ARG A 61 25.93 -9.40 5.23
CA ARG A 61 25.32 -8.27 4.50
C ARG A 61 24.49 -7.40 5.43
N ARG A 62 24.32 -6.15 5.03
CA ARG A 62 23.29 -5.28 5.56
C ARG A 62 21.99 -5.60 4.82
N LEU A 63 20.96 -6.00 5.54
CA LEU A 63 19.64 -6.28 4.99
C LEU A 63 18.67 -5.16 5.39
N VAL A 64 17.96 -4.60 4.42
CA VAL A 64 16.85 -3.69 4.64
C VAL A 64 15.56 -4.36 4.19
N ILE A 65 14.56 -4.40 5.06
CA ILE A 65 13.21 -4.86 4.76
C ILE A 65 12.31 -3.63 4.76
N THR A 66 11.64 -3.39 3.66
CA THR A 66 10.76 -2.25 3.47
C THR A 66 9.61 -2.59 2.52
N SER A 67 8.70 -1.66 2.32
CA SER A 67 7.66 -1.70 1.29
C SER A 67 7.67 -0.42 0.47
N ASP A 68 7.06 -0.43 -0.69
CA ASP A 68 6.90 0.73 -1.58
C ASP A 68 5.79 1.67 -1.10
N HIS A 69 4.78 1.16 -0.41
CA HIS A 69 3.68 1.92 0.18
C HIS A 69 3.05 1.20 1.37
N GLY A 70 2.18 1.91 2.09
CA GLY A 70 1.26 1.33 3.07
C GLY A 70 -0.15 1.20 2.51
N TYR A 71 -1.17 1.07 3.39
CA TYR A 71 -2.55 0.81 2.99
C TYR A 71 -3.55 1.71 3.72
N ALA A 72 -4.56 2.19 2.98
CA ALA A 72 -5.73 2.83 3.54
C ALA A 72 -6.77 1.77 3.94
N ALA A 73 -6.85 1.49 5.23
CA ALA A 73 -7.93 0.71 5.80
C ALA A 73 -9.18 1.58 5.96
N THR A 74 -9.97 1.73 4.90
CA THR A 74 -11.07 2.70 4.86
C THR A 74 -12.17 2.43 5.87
N GLY A 75 -12.28 1.20 6.40
CA GLY A 75 -13.18 0.89 7.52
C GLY A 75 -12.96 1.76 8.77
N TYR A 76 -11.75 2.26 8.97
CA TYR A 76 -11.38 3.16 10.08
C TYR A 76 -11.36 4.64 9.70
N PHE A 77 -11.79 4.97 8.50
CA PHE A 77 -11.86 6.36 8.05
C PHE A 77 -13.24 6.94 8.30
N PRO A 78 -13.36 8.23 8.64
CA PRO A 78 -14.65 8.90 8.70
C PRO A 78 -15.26 8.98 7.30
N ASP A 79 -16.59 8.86 7.23
CA ASP A 79 -17.30 9.08 5.99
C ASP A 79 -17.12 10.54 5.54
N ALA A 80 -16.85 10.72 4.26
CA ALA A 80 -17.06 12.01 3.63
C ALA A 80 -18.54 12.19 3.37
N ASP A 81 -19.02 13.41 3.48
CA ASP A 81 -20.42 13.77 3.28
C ASP A 81 -20.60 14.86 2.21
N GLY A 82 -21.84 15.13 1.85
CA GLY A 82 -22.23 16.21 0.98
C GLY A 82 -21.45 16.28 -0.33
N GLU A 83 -21.02 17.49 -0.68
CA GLU A 83 -20.28 17.77 -1.93
C GLU A 83 -18.90 17.12 -1.97
N VAL A 84 -18.25 16.96 -0.81
CA VAL A 84 -16.95 16.28 -0.71
C VAL A 84 -17.08 14.83 -1.12
N ALA A 85 -18.08 14.13 -0.61
CA ALA A 85 -18.33 12.72 -0.98
C ALA A 85 -18.66 12.59 -2.46
N ALA A 86 -19.49 13.50 -3.00
CA ALA A 86 -19.83 13.51 -4.42
C ALA A 86 -18.61 13.71 -5.33
N TYR A 87 -17.74 14.66 -4.97
CA TYR A 87 -16.50 14.91 -5.68
C TYR A 87 -15.55 13.70 -5.64
N LEU A 88 -15.30 13.16 -4.46
CA LEU A 88 -14.38 12.01 -4.29
C LEU A 88 -14.89 10.78 -5.04
N LYS A 89 -16.20 10.51 -4.97
CA LYS A 89 -16.82 9.40 -5.70
C LYS A 89 -16.72 9.59 -7.23
N LYS A 90 -17.00 10.78 -7.75
CA LYS A 90 -16.90 11.13 -9.17
C LYS A 90 -15.46 10.98 -9.67
N THR A 91 -14.49 11.41 -8.85
CA THR A 91 -13.07 11.50 -9.24
C THR A 91 -12.39 10.15 -9.17
N PHE A 92 -12.58 9.39 -8.08
CA PHE A 92 -11.79 8.21 -7.77
C PHE A 92 -12.56 6.89 -7.87
N SER A 93 -13.89 6.91 -7.99
CA SER A 93 -14.74 5.72 -7.88
C SER A 93 -14.49 4.98 -6.57
N SER A 94 -13.91 3.78 -6.63
CA SER A 94 -13.51 2.98 -5.45
C SER A 94 -12.01 3.07 -5.13
N GLY A 95 -11.22 3.68 -6.00
CA GLY A 95 -9.78 3.87 -5.82
C GLY A 95 -9.45 5.11 -4.98
N ARG A 96 -8.17 5.40 -4.83
CA ARG A 96 -7.65 6.59 -4.13
C ARG A 96 -6.68 7.40 -4.98
N SER A 97 -6.39 6.91 -6.18
CA SER A 97 -5.60 7.60 -7.19
C SER A 97 -6.26 7.53 -8.56
N LYS A 98 -5.93 8.48 -9.41
CA LYS A 98 -6.37 8.52 -10.80
C LYS A 98 -5.24 9.07 -11.66
N ALA A 99 -4.86 8.35 -12.71
CA ALA A 99 -3.93 8.84 -13.71
C ALA A 99 -4.57 9.93 -14.58
N GLY A 100 -3.76 10.88 -15.03
CA GLY A 100 -4.20 12.00 -15.86
C GLY A 100 -4.53 13.27 -15.07
N ASN A 101 -4.75 14.35 -15.82
CA ASN A 101 -5.19 15.63 -15.27
C ASN A 101 -6.68 15.53 -14.90
N GLY A 102 -6.95 15.55 -13.60
CA GLY A 102 -8.31 15.67 -13.08
C GLY A 102 -8.66 17.09 -12.67
N GLU A 103 -9.93 17.33 -12.41
CA GLU A 103 -10.37 18.59 -11.81
C GLU A 103 -9.69 18.74 -10.44
N THR A 104 -9.03 19.87 -10.22
CA THR A 104 -8.47 20.24 -8.93
C THR A 104 -9.58 20.28 -7.87
N SER A 105 -9.22 19.87 -6.65
CA SER A 105 -10.15 19.92 -5.53
C SER A 105 -10.62 21.35 -5.27
N PRO A 106 -11.95 21.63 -5.32
CA PRO A 106 -12.48 22.98 -5.03
C PRO A 106 -12.50 23.29 -3.53
N PHE A 107 -12.13 22.35 -2.68
CA PHE A 107 -12.26 22.45 -1.22
C PHE A 107 -11.00 23.01 -0.57
N ILE A 108 -11.17 23.70 0.57
CA ILE A 108 -10.10 24.19 1.42
C ILE A 108 -10.31 23.64 2.84
N PRO A 109 -9.39 22.78 3.38
CA PRO A 109 -8.19 22.24 2.71
C PRO A 109 -8.53 21.28 1.55
N PRO A 110 -7.63 21.13 0.59
CA PRO A 110 -7.88 20.27 -0.56
C PRO A 110 -8.09 18.81 -0.13
N VAL A 111 -9.06 18.13 -0.75
CA VAL A 111 -9.34 16.71 -0.51
C VAL A 111 -8.70 15.81 -1.58
N ALA A 112 -8.12 16.41 -2.60
CA ALA A 112 -7.32 15.76 -3.61
C ALA A 112 -6.19 16.69 -4.03
N LEU A 113 -5.02 16.11 -4.34
CA LEU A 113 -3.85 16.81 -4.85
C LEU A 113 -3.47 16.27 -6.22
N HIS A 114 -3.10 17.20 -7.10
CA HIS A 114 -2.49 16.90 -8.38
C HIS A 114 -0.97 16.81 -8.20
N ILE A 115 -0.38 15.75 -8.73
CA ILE A 115 1.07 15.53 -8.70
C ILE A 115 1.54 15.19 -10.11
N ASP A 116 2.57 15.88 -10.57
CA ASP A 116 3.30 15.52 -11.78
C ASP A 116 4.41 14.54 -11.43
N SER A 117 4.49 13.47 -12.17
CA SER A 117 5.55 12.47 -12.02
C SER A 117 6.22 12.18 -13.37
N PRO A 118 7.40 11.53 -13.38
CA PRO A 118 8.01 11.07 -14.63
C PRO A 118 7.13 10.12 -15.45
N HIS A 119 6.11 9.53 -14.83
CA HIS A 119 5.13 8.64 -15.46
C HIS A 119 3.82 9.36 -15.86
N GLY A 120 3.81 10.67 -15.79
CA GLY A 120 2.67 11.51 -16.09
C GLY A 120 1.97 12.08 -14.86
N PRO A 121 0.93 12.90 -15.07
CA PRO A 121 0.16 13.52 -14.01
C PRO A 121 -0.75 12.50 -13.32
N HIS A 122 -0.91 12.68 -12.00
CA HIS A 122 -1.79 11.87 -11.16
C HIS A 122 -2.57 12.77 -10.21
N LEU A 123 -3.79 12.39 -9.95
CA LEU A 123 -4.62 12.98 -8.90
C LEU A 123 -4.73 11.97 -7.76
N LEU A 124 -4.44 12.41 -6.53
CA LEU A 124 -4.37 11.56 -5.33
C LEU A 124 -5.36 12.06 -4.28
N ALA A 125 -6.14 11.13 -3.70
CA ALA A 125 -7.03 11.46 -2.58
C ALA A 125 -6.23 11.77 -1.33
N VAL A 126 -6.57 12.88 -0.64
CA VAL A 126 -5.84 13.37 0.55
C VAL A 126 -6.57 12.98 1.84
N GLY A 127 -5.79 12.52 2.81
CA GLY A 127 -6.24 12.32 4.18
C GLY A 127 -7.13 11.09 4.38
N ARG A 128 -7.59 10.96 5.62
CA ARG A 128 -8.39 9.82 6.06
C ARG A 128 -9.87 10.09 5.81
N ARG A 129 -10.32 9.93 4.55
CA ARG A 129 -11.72 10.03 4.17
C ARG A 129 -12.12 8.82 3.35
N LYS A 130 -13.33 8.31 3.60
CA LYS A 130 -13.96 7.31 2.74
C LYS A 130 -15.25 7.88 2.15
N TRP A 131 -15.64 7.33 1.04
CA TRP A 131 -16.91 7.61 0.38
C TRP A 131 -17.51 6.29 -0.10
N ARG A 132 -18.82 6.23 -0.15
CA ARG A 132 -19.51 5.02 -0.58
C ARG A 132 -19.29 4.80 -2.07
N SER A 133 -18.55 3.75 -2.40
CA SER A 133 -18.47 3.18 -3.74
C SER A 133 -19.58 2.16 -3.96
N GLN A 134 -19.62 1.60 -5.15
CA GLN A 134 -20.56 0.50 -5.44
C GLN A 134 -20.28 -0.68 -4.50
N GLY A 135 -21.33 -1.15 -3.80
CA GLY A 135 -21.21 -2.19 -2.79
C GLY A 135 -21.06 -1.71 -1.34
N GLY A 136 -20.60 -0.48 -1.08
CA GLY A 136 -20.61 0.17 0.24
C GLY A 136 -19.75 -0.46 1.35
N TYR A 137 -18.91 -1.43 1.00
CA TYR A 137 -18.05 -2.11 1.97
C TYR A 137 -16.76 -1.35 2.25
N PRO A 138 -16.22 -1.42 3.50
CA PRO A 138 -14.88 -0.96 3.79
C PRO A 138 -13.87 -1.67 2.90
N THR A 139 -13.00 -0.91 2.29
CA THR A 139 -11.95 -1.45 1.41
C THR A 139 -10.58 -1.25 2.04
N LEU A 140 -9.66 -2.12 1.70
CA LEU A 140 -8.25 -1.93 1.92
C LEU A 140 -7.66 -1.53 0.56
N THR A 141 -7.20 -0.31 0.46
CA THR A 141 -6.72 0.30 -0.80
C THR A 141 -5.40 1.03 -0.58
N HIS A 142 -4.80 1.48 -1.65
CA HIS A 142 -3.58 2.29 -1.62
C HIS A 142 -3.61 3.34 -2.74
N GLY A 143 -2.57 4.18 -2.82
CA GLY A 143 -2.39 5.15 -3.90
C GLY A 143 -2.87 6.56 -3.58
N GLY A 144 -3.46 6.79 -2.39
CA GLY A 144 -3.76 8.13 -1.90
C GLY A 144 -2.67 8.69 -0.97
N LEU A 145 -2.98 9.81 -0.33
CA LEU A 145 -2.09 10.55 0.58
C LEU A 145 -2.61 10.57 2.01
N SER A 146 -3.12 9.46 2.52
CA SER A 146 -3.25 9.30 3.97
C SER A 146 -1.92 8.87 4.58
N LEU A 147 -1.70 9.20 5.85
CA LEU A 147 -0.47 8.82 6.54
C LEU A 147 -0.20 7.31 6.46
N LEU A 148 -1.26 6.49 6.56
CA LEU A 148 -1.15 5.03 6.49
C LEU A 148 -0.75 4.52 5.09
N GLU A 149 -1.04 5.26 4.03
CA GLU A 149 -0.68 4.90 2.65
C GLU A 149 0.76 5.25 2.32
N VAL A 150 1.29 6.34 2.91
CA VAL A 150 2.63 6.85 2.60
C VAL A 150 3.70 6.40 3.58
N LEU A 151 3.33 5.78 4.70
CA LEU A 151 4.29 5.20 5.63
C LEU A 151 4.62 3.78 5.23
N SER A 152 5.92 3.54 5.03
CA SER A 152 6.49 2.23 4.79
C SER A 152 7.35 1.81 5.98
N PRO A 153 7.35 0.53 6.37
CA PRO A 153 8.30 0.05 7.36
C PRO A 153 9.73 0.19 6.83
N PHE A 154 10.67 0.43 7.71
CA PHE A 154 12.09 0.41 7.40
C PHE A 154 12.81 -0.34 8.51
N ILE A 155 13.13 -1.60 8.24
CA ILE A 155 13.79 -2.50 9.20
C ILE A 155 15.19 -2.79 8.68
N GLU A 156 16.20 -2.46 9.44
CA GLU A 156 17.59 -2.72 9.11
C GLU A 156 18.13 -3.83 10.03
N LEU A 157 18.71 -4.84 9.41
CA LEU A 157 19.36 -5.95 10.07
C LEU A 157 20.82 -6.02 9.64
N THR A 158 21.71 -6.12 10.63
CA THR A 158 23.15 -6.35 10.44
C THR A 158 23.55 -7.55 11.28
N LYS A 159 24.30 -8.49 10.69
CA LYS A 159 24.81 -9.67 11.37
C LYS A 159 26.28 -9.87 11.07
#